data_72b67b4f3c9a9fe43638cc0b4bde2a7d
#
_entry.id   72b67b4f3c9a9fe43638cc0b4bde2a7d
#
_cell.length_a   1.000
_cell.length_b   1.000
_cell.length_c   1.000
_cell.angle_alpha   90.00
_cell.angle_beta   90.00
_cell.angle_gamma   90.00
#
_symmetry.space_group_name_H-M   'P 1'
#
loop_
_entity.id
_entity.type
_entity.pdbx_description
1 polymer ?
#
loop_
_entity_poly.entity_id
_entity_poly.type
_entity_poly.pdbx_seq_one_letter_code
_entity_poly.pdbx_strand_id
1 'polypeptide(L)'
;MVQARTHWLKSGGALRVLEGGEGPPVVLLHGRGHAAAMWFSYLTVLARGRRVLALDLPGFGLSSSPEGALRTGENGVRFFTEPVEELLETLAPGPVAVVGHSLGGLVALELALRGKVPVERLVLIDSMGLGPEMTPLARTFFRAGPERVARTLGQQLFDRLLPPPETPLGRRLGALGYELLAVPGGRPRAAKAFNTLVPLMGGVFHRGEQLASVKQPVLLVWGEKEDTLPVSLAVEASKRLPEARLLRVVAGHSPHLERPEVVLPALKAFLEDVPEKTAP
;
A
#
# COMPACT_ATOMS: atom_id res chain seq x y z
N MET A 1 -18.34 5.14 -14.16
CA MET A 1 -18.83 3.93 -13.46
C MET A 1 -17.62 3.14 -13.03
N VAL A 2 -17.61 2.61 -11.79
CA VAL A 2 -16.53 1.73 -11.32
C VAL A 2 -16.78 0.31 -11.81
N GLN A 3 -15.77 -0.32 -12.40
CA GLN A 3 -15.80 -1.69 -12.89
C GLN A 3 -14.73 -2.51 -12.18
N ALA A 4 -15.01 -3.77 -11.99
CA ALA A 4 -14.07 -4.70 -11.42
C ALA A 4 -13.63 -5.68 -12.52
N ARG A 5 -12.33 -5.68 -12.83
CA ARG A 5 -11.73 -6.49 -13.90
C ARG A 5 -10.64 -7.40 -13.38
N THR A 6 -10.44 -8.50 -14.05
CA THR A 6 -9.33 -9.42 -13.82
C THR A 6 -8.41 -9.38 -15.04
N HIS A 7 -7.14 -9.05 -14.79
CA HIS A 7 -6.13 -8.95 -15.83
C HIS A 7 -5.14 -10.10 -15.70
N TRP A 8 -5.00 -10.87 -16.77
CA TRP A 8 -4.07 -12.00 -16.85
C TRP A 8 -2.67 -11.50 -17.13
N LEU A 9 -1.69 -12.04 -16.41
CA LEU A 9 -0.27 -11.70 -16.54
C LEU A 9 0.42 -12.69 -17.48
N LYS A 10 1.40 -12.21 -18.23
CA LYS A 10 2.25 -13.06 -19.09
C LYS A 10 3.09 -14.03 -18.25
N SER A 11 3.52 -13.58 -17.07
CA SER A 11 4.25 -14.41 -16.09
C SER A 11 3.39 -15.49 -15.43
N GLY A 12 2.10 -15.52 -15.70
CA GLY A 12 1.12 -16.44 -15.13
C GLY A 12 0.34 -15.83 -13.96
N GLY A 13 -0.88 -16.32 -13.77
CA GLY A 13 -1.81 -15.78 -12.80
C GLY A 13 -2.53 -14.51 -13.27
N ALA A 14 -3.21 -13.85 -12.37
CA ALA A 14 -3.99 -12.65 -12.68
C ALA A 14 -4.07 -11.69 -11.50
N LEU A 15 -4.22 -10.40 -11.80
CA LEU A 15 -4.52 -9.38 -10.80
C LEU A 15 -5.94 -8.82 -10.98
N ARG A 16 -6.61 -8.64 -9.86
CA ARG A 16 -7.92 -7.99 -9.77
C ARG A 16 -7.72 -6.50 -9.61
N VAL A 17 -8.44 -5.73 -10.41
CA VAL A 17 -8.41 -4.27 -10.41
C VAL A 17 -9.82 -3.70 -10.34
N LEU A 18 -10.05 -2.73 -9.47
CA LEU A 18 -11.20 -1.84 -9.52
C LEU A 18 -10.80 -0.62 -10.35
N GLU A 19 -11.48 -0.42 -11.47
CA GLU A 19 -11.18 0.65 -12.42
C GLU A 19 -12.32 1.64 -12.52
N GLY A 20 -11.99 2.93 -12.64
CA GLY A 20 -12.99 3.97 -12.85
C GLY A 20 -12.40 5.27 -13.36
N GLY A 21 -13.23 6.07 -14.00
CA GLY A 21 -12.84 7.37 -14.53
C GLY A 21 -11.98 7.34 -15.78
N GLU A 22 -11.64 8.53 -16.26
CA GLU A 22 -10.78 8.78 -17.41
C GLU A 22 -9.81 9.91 -17.08
N GLY A 23 -8.74 10.06 -17.86
CA GLY A 23 -7.69 11.06 -17.66
C GLY A 23 -6.38 10.49 -17.15
N PRO A 24 -5.49 11.30 -16.54
CA PRO A 24 -4.19 10.85 -16.07
C PRO A 24 -4.33 9.68 -15.05
N PRO A 25 -3.56 8.58 -15.22
CA PRO A 25 -3.76 7.40 -14.40
C PRO A 25 -3.24 7.61 -12.97
N VAL A 26 -3.97 7.03 -11.98
CA VAL A 26 -3.53 6.90 -10.61
C VAL A 26 -3.75 5.46 -10.14
N VAL A 27 -2.72 4.87 -9.57
CA VAL A 27 -2.70 3.51 -9.02
C VAL A 27 -2.80 3.58 -7.50
N LEU A 28 -3.71 2.79 -6.93
CA LEU A 28 -3.95 2.71 -5.48
C LEU A 28 -3.61 1.30 -4.99
N LEU A 29 -2.63 1.20 -4.07
CA LEU A 29 -2.09 -0.05 -3.54
C LEU A 29 -2.39 -0.17 -2.05
N HIS A 30 -3.11 -1.20 -1.66
CA HIS A 30 -3.55 -1.42 -0.29
C HIS A 30 -2.46 -2.04 0.60
N GLY A 31 -2.65 -1.97 1.92
CA GLY A 31 -1.80 -2.60 2.91
C GLY A 31 -2.05 -4.11 3.07
N ARG A 32 -1.21 -4.76 3.89
CA ARG A 32 -1.36 -6.17 4.22
C ARG A 32 -2.74 -6.45 4.81
N GLY A 33 -3.36 -7.54 4.36
CA GLY A 33 -4.66 -8.00 4.86
C GLY A 33 -5.87 -7.26 4.30
N HIS A 34 -5.66 -6.29 3.41
CA HIS A 34 -6.72 -5.55 2.74
C HIS A 34 -6.92 -6.02 1.29
N ALA A 35 -7.72 -5.26 0.55
CA ALA A 35 -8.02 -5.43 -0.86
C ALA A 35 -8.28 -4.06 -1.50
N ALA A 36 -8.40 -4.01 -2.83
CA ALA A 36 -8.71 -2.80 -3.59
C ALA A 36 -9.95 -2.05 -3.08
N ALA A 37 -10.90 -2.78 -2.48
CA ALA A 37 -12.14 -2.23 -1.93
C ALA A 37 -11.90 -1.17 -0.82
N MET A 38 -10.75 -1.19 -0.13
CA MET A 38 -10.41 -0.15 0.85
C MET A 38 -10.34 1.26 0.24
N TRP A 39 -10.06 1.34 -1.05
CA TRP A 39 -9.94 2.59 -1.79
C TRP A 39 -11.26 3.10 -2.39
N PHE A 40 -12.39 2.43 -2.12
CA PHE A 40 -13.65 2.72 -2.81
C PHE A 40 -14.09 4.20 -2.71
N SER A 41 -13.96 4.83 -1.55
CA SER A 41 -14.26 6.25 -1.37
C SER A 41 -13.32 7.17 -2.16
N TYR A 42 -12.03 6.83 -2.20
CA TYR A 42 -11.03 7.55 -2.98
C TYR A 42 -11.26 7.38 -4.48
N LEU A 43 -11.52 6.15 -4.90
CA LEU A 43 -11.77 5.81 -6.29
C LEU A 43 -12.96 6.59 -6.84
N THR A 44 -14.09 6.66 -6.10
CA THR A 44 -15.30 7.38 -6.55
C THR A 44 -15.09 8.89 -6.68
N VAL A 45 -14.21 9.48 -5.88
CA VAL A 45 -13.90 10.90 -5.93
C VAL A 45 -12.87 11.20 -7.01
N LEU A 46 -11.76 10.45 -7.05
CA LEU A 46 -10.66 10.64 -7.99
C LEU A 46 -11.09 10.33 -9.44
N ALA A 47 -12.01 9.38 -9.64
CA ALA A 47 -12.53 9.00 -10.94
C ALA A 47 -13.30 10.13 -11.68
N ARG A 48 -13.54 11.27 -11.03
CA ARG A 48 -14.16 12.43 -11.68
C ARG A 48 -13.19 13.20 -12.60
N GLY A 49 -11.90 12.96 -12.51
CA GLY A 49 -10.89 13.63 -13.33
C GLY A 49 -9.64 12.80 -13.60
N ARG A 50 -9.61 11.55 -13.11
CA ARG A 50 -8.48 10.64 -13.31
C ARG A 50 -8.95 9.24 -13.65
N ARG A 51 -8.14 8.49 -14.38
CA ARG A 51 -8.30 7.04 -14.51
C ARG A 51 -7.72 6.39 -13.28
N VAL A 52 -8.56 5.83 -12.43
CA VAL A 52 -8.16 5.21 -11.16
C VAL A 52 -8.08 3.69 -11.31
N LEU A 53 -6.97 3.11 -10.87
CA LEU A 53 -6.68 1.69 -10.85
C LEU A 53 -6.40 1.27 -9.40
N ALA A 54 -7.38 0.75 -8.68
CA ALA A 54 -7.17 0.19 -7.34
C ALA A 54 -6.96 -1.32 -7.45
N LEU A 55 -5.77 -1.80 -7.06
CA LEU A 55 -5.36 -3.19 -7.25
C LEU A 55 -5.55 -4.01 -5.98
N ASP A 56 -6.02 -5.25 -6.14
CA ASP A 56 -5.72 -6.29 -5.17
C ASP A 56 -4.26 -6.70 -5.36
N LEU A 57 -3.40 -6.48 -4.36
CA LEU A 57 -2.00 -6.89 -4.42
C LEU A 57 -1.88 -8.42 -4.59
N PRO A 58 -0.77 -8.91 -5.20
CA PRO A 58 -0.52 -10.33 -5.38
C PRO A 58 -0.77 -11.15 -4.11
N GLY A 59 -1.62 -12.17 -4.22
CA GLY A 59 -2.01 -13.03 -3.10
C GLY A 59 -3.02 -12.42 -2.13
N PHE A 60 -3.57 -11.25 -2.40
CA PHE A 60 -4.68 -10.65 -1.65
C PHE A 60 -5.92 -10.45 -2.54
N GLY A 61 -7.07 -10.13 -1.93
CA GLY A 61 -8.33 -9.96 -2.65
C GLY A 61 -8.63 -11.16 -3.56
N LEU A 62 -8.87 -10.93 -4.80
CA LEU A 62 -9.09 -11.94 -5.84
C LEU A 62 -7.88 -12.10 -6.77
N SER A 63 -6.74 -11.53 -6.41
CA SER A 63 -5.50 -11.65 -7.15
C SER A 63 -4.80 -12.97 -6.89
N SER A 64 -4.15 -13.52 -7.92
CA SER A 64 -3.34 -14.73 -7.83
C SER A 64 -2.09 -14.52 -6.95
N SER A 65 -1.57 -15.63 -6.44
CA SER A 65 -0.29 -15.68 -5.74
C SER A 65 0.81 -16.10 -6.72
N PRO A 66 1.84 -15.27 -6.98
CA PRO A 66 2.98 -15.66 -7.81
C PRO A 66 3.68 -16.91 -7.28
N GLU A 67 4.25 -17.68 -8.19
CA GLU A 67 5.13 -18.80 -7.87
C GLU A 67 6.56 -18.31 -7.58
N GLY A 68 7.44 -19.20 -7.11
CA GLY A 68 8.85 -18.92 -6.86
C GLY A 68 9.28 -19.06 -5.40
N ALA A 69 10.58 -18.90 -5.17
CA ALA A 69 11.20 -19.04 -3.86
C ALA A 69 10.95 -17.80 -2.99
N LEU A 70 10.58 -18.02 -1.72
CA LEU A 70 10.37 -16.98 -0.71
C LEU A 70 11.32 -17.24 0.47
N ARG A 71 12.59 -16.83 0.31
CA ARG A 71 13.66 -17.07 1.30
C ARG A 71 14.24 -15.78 1.87
N THR A 72 14.24 -14.68 1.11
CA THR A 72 14.85 -13.39 1.45
C THR A 72 13.84 -12.25 1.34
N GLY A 73 14.15 -11.10 1.95
CA GLY A 73 13.35 -9.88 1.78
C GLY A 73 13.23 -9.46 0.31
N GLU A 74 14.30 -9.62 -0.48
CA GLU A 74 14.27 -9.36 -1.93
C GLU A 74 13.26 -10.25 -2.67
N ASN A 75 13.17 -11.53 -2.31
CA ASN A 75 12.15 -12.41 -2.89
C ASN A 75 10.74 -12.00 -2.44
N GLY A 76 10.60 -11.57 -1.19
CA GLY A 76 9.32 -11.10 -0.65
C GLY A 76 8.83 -9.82 -1.33
N VAL A 77 9.70 -8.83 -1.50
CA VAL A 77 9.30 -7.59 -2.17
C VAL A 77 8.99 -7.81 -3.65
N ARG A 78 9.78 -8.62 -4.35
CA ARG A 78 9.52 -8.99 -5.76
C ARG A 78 8.19 -9.70 -5.94
N PHE A 79 7.82 -10.58 -5.00
CA PHE A 79 6.52 -11.25 -5.01
C PHE A 79 5.36 -10.26 -5.14
N PHE A 80 5.44 -9.11 -4.46
CA PHE A 80 4.40 -8.09 -4.51
C PHE A 80 4.57 -7.10 -5.66
N THR A 81 5.81 -6.78 -6.05
CA THR A 81 6.12 -5.68 -6.99
C THR A 81 6.08 -6.13 -8.44
N GLU A 82 6.68 -7.27 -8.79
CA GLU A 82 6.85 -7.69 -10.20
C GLU A 82 5.52 -7.90 -10.94
N PRO A 83 4.47 -8.52 -10.34
CA PRO A 83 3.18 -8.64 -11.01
C PRO A 83 2.46 -7.30 -11.21
N VAL A 84 2.64 -6.36 -10.27
CA VAL A 84 2.08 -5.00 -10.41
C VAL A 84 2.81 -4.23 -11.51
N GLU A 85 4.12 -4.35 -11.57
CA GLU A 85 4.98 -3.76 -12.60
C GLU A 85 4.56 -4.25 -13.99
N GLU A 86 4.47 -5.58 -14.18
CA GLU A 86 4.02 -6.19 -15.44
C GLU A 86 2.62 -5.72 -15.86
N LEU A 87 1.69 -5.64 -14.90
CA LEU A 87 0.34 -5.16 -15.18
C LEU A 87 0.35 -3.71 -15.66
N LEU A 88 1.10 -2.84 -14.99
CA LEU A 88 1.15 -1.41 -15.30
C LEU A 88 1.84 -1.11 -16.62
N GLU A 89 2.84 -1.89 -17.03
CA GLU A 89 3.44 -1.80 -18.37
C GLU A 89 2.39 -1.93 -19.49
N THR A 90 1.31 -2.68 -19.22
CA THR A 90 0.22 -2.88 -20.19
C THR A 90 -0.92 -1.87 -19.99
N LEU A 91 -1.37 -1.65 -18.75
CA LEU A 91 -2.55 -0.83 -18.46
C LEU A 91 -2.27 0.66 -18.40
N ALA A 92 -1.06 1.06 -18.04
CA ALA A 92 -0.67 2.46 -17.87
C ALA A 92 0.78 2.66 -18.38
N PRO A 93 1.03 2.52 -19.69
CA PRO A 93 2.37 2.58 -20.26
C PRO A 93 3.01 3.98 -20.23
N GLY A 94 2.23 5.01 -19.91
CA GLY A 94 2.69 6.39 -19.72
C GLY A 94 2.91 6.76 -18.27
N PRO A 95 3.15 8.06 -17.98
CA PRO A 95 3.32 8.57 -16.62
C PRO A 95 2.12 8.25 -15.73
N VAL A 96 2.40 7.76 -14.51
CA VAL A 96 1.39 7.31 -13.56
C VAL A 96 1.69 7.83 -12.16
N ALA A 97 0.67 8.32 -11.45
CA ALA A 97 0.77 8.57 -10.02
C ALA A 97 0.53 7.27 -9.25
N VAL A 98 1.31 7.01 -8.21
CA VAL A 98 1.17 5.80 -7.39
C VAL A 98 0.94 6.19 -5.93
N VAL A 99 -0.12 5.65 -5.34
CA VAL A 99 -0.50 5.83 -3.95
C VAL A 99 -0.44 4.47 -3.26
N GLY A 100 0.35 4.35 -2.21
CA GLY A 100 0.47 3.10 -1.48
C GLY A 100 0.34 3.28 0.03
N HIS A 101 -0.42 2.37 0.66
CA HIS A 101 -0.55 2.28 2.11
C HIS A 101 0.24 1.09 2.65
N SER A 102 1.02 1.30 3.72
CA SER A 102 1.74 0.24 4.44
C SER A 102 2.57 -0.66 3.50
N LEU A 103 2.26 -1.94 3.32
CA LEU A 103 2.88 -2.83 2.33
C LEU A 103 2.76 -2.27 0.90
N GLY A 104 1.59 -1.72 0.53
CA GLY A 104 1.39 -1.08 -0.77
C GLY A 104 2.29 0.14 -0.97
N GLY A 105 2.67 0.82 0.11
CA GLY A 105 3.65 1.90 0.09
C GLY A 105 5.05 1.41 -0.25
N LEU A 106 5.49 0.27 0.30
CA LEU A 106 6.74 -0.37 -0.11
C LEU A 106 6.72 -0.75 -1.59
N VAL A 107 5.60 -1.33 -2.08
CA VAL A 107 5.47 -1.65 -3.52
C VAL A 107 5.54 -0.38 -4.37
N ALA A 108 4.87 0.70 -3.97
CA ALA A 108 4.91 1.99 -4.66
C ALA A 108 6.34 2.57 -4.72
N LEU A 109 7.06 2.50 -3.62
CA LEU A 109 8.47 2.92 -3.55
C LEU A 109 9.36 2.07 -4.48
N GLU A 110 9.17 0.76 -4.49
CA GLU A 110 9.90 -0.15 -5.38
C GLU A 110 9.63 0.18 -6.86
N LEU A 111 8.38 0.45 -7.25
CA LEU A 111 8.05 0.86 -8.63
C LEU A 111 8.81 2.13 -9.03
N ALA A 112 8.88 3.13 -8.14
CA ALA A 112 9.61 4.36 -8.37
C ALA A 112 11.13 4.14 -8.48
N LEU A 113 11.71 3.30 -7.61
CA LEU A 113 13.15 3.01 -7.60
C LEU A 113 13.59 2.14 -8.79
N ARG A 114 12.77 1.18 -9.20
CA ARG A 114 13.08 0.27 -10.32
C ARG A 114 12.96 0.95 -11.69
N GLY A 115 12.12 1.97 -11.80
CA GLY A 115 12.01 2.84 -12.98
C GLY A 115 11.45 2.19 -14.25
N LYS A 116 10.92 0.95 -14.20
CA LYS A 116 10.27 0.31 -15.35
C LYS A 116 8.89 0.90 -15.61
N VAL A 117 8.16 1.25 -14.55
CA VAL A 117 6.92 2.02 -14.62
C VAL A 117 7.29 3.49 -14.48
N PRO A 118 6.86 4.38 -15.42
CA PRO A 118 7.17 5.81 -15.34
C PRO A 118 6.34 6.50 -14.24
N VAL A 119 6.73 6.30 -12.98
CA VAL A 119 6.09 6.95 -11.83
C VAL A 119 6.36 8.45 -11.89
N GLU A 120 5.30 9.27 -11.99
CA GLU A 120 5.40 10.73 -12.02
C GLU A 120 5.25 11.38 -10.63
N ARG A 121 4.45 10.75 -9.76
CA ARG A 121 4.17 11.20 -8.38
C ARG A 121 4.02 10.01 -7.47
N LEU A 122 4.51 10.13 -6.25
CA LEU A 122 4.50 9.06 -5.26
C LEU A 122 3.81 9.53 -3.98
N VAL A 123 2.82 8.77 -3.51
CA VAL A 123 2.17 9.02 -2.23
C VAL A 123 2.34 7.80 -1.34
N LEU A 124 2.94 8.00 -0.18
CA LEU A 124 3.27 6.96 0.80
C LEU A 124 2.51 7.22 2.09
N ILE A 125 1.56 6.35 2.39
CA ILE A 125 0.67 6.46 3.57
C ILE A 125 1.08 5.40 4.59
N ASP A 126 1.58 5.78 5.76
CA ASP A 126 2.12 4.90 6.80
C ASP A 126 2.91 3.74 6.18
N SER A 127 3.87 4.08 5.34
CA SER A 127 4.51 3.17 4.39
C SER A 127 5.60 2.32 5.03
N MET A 128 5.63 1.05 4.73
CA MET A 128 6.84 0.23 4.86
C MET A 128 7.91 0.71 3.87
N GLY A 129 9.16 0.34 4.13
CA GLY A 129 10.26 0.53 3.19
C GLY A 129 11.10 1.78 3.41
N LEU A 130 10.72 2.70 4.29
CA LEU A 130 11.45 3.95 4.55
C LEU A 130 12.62 3.78 5.52
N GLY A 131 12.55 2.83 6.42
CA GLY A 131 13.57 2.50 7.40
C GLY A 131 13.33 1.15 8.06
N PRO A 132 14.24 0.69 8.93
CA PRO A 132 14.21 -0.64 9.52
C PRO A 132 13.27 -0.77 10.72
N GLU A 133 12.67 0.32 11.19
CA GLU A 133 11.90 0.35 12.43
C GLU A 133 10.48 -0.22 12.22
N MET A 134 10.05 -0.98 13.18
CA MET A 134 8.67 -1.44 13.39
C MET A 134 8.49 -1.64 14.90
N THR A 135 7.35 -1.28 15.43
CA THR A 135 7.10 -1.45 16.86
C THR A 135 7.17 -2.93 17.27
N PRO A 136 7.63 -3.25 18.48
CA PRO A 136 7.72 -4.64 18.94
C PRO A 136 6.36 -5.37 18.92
N LEU A 137 5.29 -4.65 19.25
CA LEU A 137 3.93 -5.20 19.25
C LEU A 137 3.50 -5.60 17.84
N ALA A 138 3.63 -4.69 16.88
CA ALA A 138 3.30 -4.96 15.47
C ALA A 138 4.14 -6.11 14.90
N ARG A 139 5.44 -6.12 15.19
CA ARG A 139 6.34 -7.21 14.78
C ARG A 139 5.86 -8.56 15.32
N THR A 140 5.55 -8.63 16.61
CA THR A 140 5.06 -9.85 17.25
C THR A 140 3.76 -10.31 16.63
N PHE A 141 2.82 -9.39 16.41
CA PHE A 141 1.53 -9.67 15.76
C PHE A 141 1.71 -10.24 14.35
N PHE A 142 2.51 -9.60 13.51
CA PHE A 142 2.75 -10.09 12.15
C PHE A 142 3.47 -11.45 12.13
N ARG A 143 4.37 -11.70 13.06
CA ARG A 143 5.08 -12.98 13.18
C ARG A 143 4.21 -14.10 13.74
N ALA A 144 3.29 -13.81 14.64
CA ALA A 144 2.29 -14.76 15.11
C ALA A 144 1.36 -15.23 13.98
N GLY A 145 1.26 -14.47 12.90
CA GLY A 145 0.41 -14.70 11.75
C GLY A 145 -1.02 -14.21 12.02
N PRO A 146 -1.33 -12.98 11.60
CA PRO A 146 -2.67 -12.38 11.78
C PRO A 146 -3.81 -13.29 11.32
N GLU A 147 -3.58 -14.08 10.29
CA GLU A 147 -4.53 -15.08 9.78
C GLU A 147 -4.83 -16.18 10.80
N ARG A 148 -3.80 -16.60 11.54
CA ARG A 148 -3.96 -17.58 12.63
C ARG A 148 -4.67 -16.95 13.82
N VAL A 149 -4.24 -15.74 14.20
CA VAL A 149 -4.83 -14.99 15.31
C VAL A 149 -6.32 -14.73 15.02
N ALA A 150 -6.68 -14.23 13.85
CA ALA A 150 -8.06 -13.99 13.46
C ALA A 150 -8.93 -15.24 13.58
N ARG A 151 -8.46 -16.38 13.06
CA ARG A 151 -9.20 -17.65 13.14
C ARG A 151 -9.35 -18.20 14.56
N THR A 152 -8.35 -18.00 15.42
CA THR A 152 -8.34 -18.55 16.78
C THR A 152 -9.17 -17.71 17.74
N LEU A 153 -9.10 -16.38 17.62
CA LEU A 153 -9.72 -15.46 18.57
C LEU A 153 -11.18 -15.12 18.24
N GLY A 154 -11.57 -15.29 16.97
CA GLY A 154 -12.85 -14.79 16.47
C GLY A 154 -12.88 -13.24 16.34
N GLN A 155 -13.86 -12.71 15.62
CA GLN A 155 -13.92 -11.30 15.24
C GLN A 155 -13.93 -10.35 16.43
N GLN A 156 -14.76 -10.62 17.46
CA GLN A 156 -14.91 -9.70 18.60
C GLN A 156 -13.60 -9.47 19.35
N LEU A 157 -12.80 -10.51 19.55
CA LEU A 157 -11.52 -10.39 20.25
C LEU A 157 -10.44 -9.83 19.30
N PHE A 158 -10.49 -10.17 18.03
CA PHE A 158 -9.62 -9.59 17.01
C PHE A 158 -9.83 -8.07 16.92
N ASP A 159 -11.07 -7.59 16.87
CA ASP A 159 -11.43 -6.16 16.83
C ASP A 159 -11.03 -5.41 18.12
N ARG A 160 -10.95 -6.10 19.26
CA ARG A 160 -10.41 -5.50 20.51
C ARG A 160 -8.89 -5.32 20.47
N LEU A 161 -8.18 -6.20 19.82
CA LEU A 161 -6.71 -6.14 19.69
C LEU A 161 -6.28 -5.20 18.57
N LEU A 162 -7.10 -5.11 17.52
CA LEU A 162 -6.89 -4.29 16.33
C LEU A 162 -8.20 -3.58 15.99
N PRO A 163 -8.54 -2.53 16.73
CA PRO A 163 -9.81 -1.83 16.53
C PRO A 163 -9.88 -1.26 15.11
N PRO A 164 -10.96 -1.55 14.37
CA PRO A 164 -11.18 -0.94 13.06
C PRO A 164 -11.38 0.56 13.22
N PRO A 165 -11.08 1.37 12.18
CA PRO A 165 -11.36 2.81 12.21
C PRO A 165 -12.81 3.10 12.58
N GLU A 166 -13.06 4.11 13.43
CA GLU A 166 -14.39 4.40 13.97
C GLU A 166 -15.40 4.91 12.93
N THR A 167 -14.94 5.24 11.71
CA THR A 167 -15.83 5.63 10.61
C THR A 167 -16.73 4.48 10.16
N PRO A 168 -17.95 4.72 9.64
CA PRO A 168 -18.81 3.66 9.09
C PRO A 168 -18.12 2.82 8.01
N LEU A 169 -17.35 3.47 7.14
CA LEU A 169 -16.54 2.78 6.12
C LEU A 169 -15.43 1.96 6.77
N GLY A 170 -14.69 2.54 7.72
CA GLY A 170 -13.60 1.87 8.44
C GLY A 170 -14.07 0.60 9.14
N ARG A 171 -15.22 0.62 9.81
CA ARG A 171 -15.81 -0.58 10.44
C ARG A 171 -16.17 -1.65 9.43
N ARG A 172 -16.76 -1.28 8.28
CA ARG A 172 -17.07 -2.25 7.20
C ARG A 172 -15.82 -2.86 6.59
N LEU A 173 -14.80 -2.05 6.37
CA LEU A 173 -13.50 -2.52 5.84
C LEU A 173 -12.75 -3.37 6.88
N GLY A 174 -12.86 -3.07 8.17
CA GLY A 174 -12.34 -3.90 9.24
C GLY A 174 -13.00 -5.28 9.26
N ALA A 175 -14.32 -5.35 9.16
CA ALA A 175 -15.05 -6.62 9.07
C ALA A 175 -14.64 -7.42 7.82
N LEU A 176 -14.56 -6.77 6.66
CA LEU A 176 -14.08 -7.41 5.43
C LEU A 176 -12.62 -7.88 5.58
N GLY A 177 -11.76 -7.06 6.19
CA GLY A 177 -10.36 -7.41 6.48
C GLY A 177 -10.27 -8.66 7.36
N TYR A 178 -11.10 -8.74 8.43
CA TYR A 178 -11.19 -9.93 9.27
C TYR A 178 -11.64 -11.16 8.46
N GLU A 179 -12.72 -11.05 7.69
CA GLU A 179 -13.20 -12.15 6.84
C GLU A 179 -12.13 -12.63 5.89
N LEU A 180 -11.41 -11.72 5.23
CA LEU A 180 -10.31 -12.05 4.33
C LEU A 180 -9.12 -12.73 5.02
N LEU A 181 -8.86 -12.41 6.28
CA LEU A 181 -7.81 -13.06 7.09
C LEU A 181 -8.26 -14.41 7.63
N ALA A 182 -9.54 -14.54 8.01
CA ALA A 182 -10.08 -15.73 8.65
C ALA A 182 -10.44 -16.88 7.69
N VAL A 183 -10.44 -16.64 6.37
CA VAL A 183 -10.76 -17.68 5.37
C VAL A 183 -9.90 -18.95 5.56
N PRO A 184 -10.53 -20.14 5.66
CA PRO A 184 -9.80 -21.40 5.68
C PRO A 184 -8.98 -21.62 4.40
N GLY A 185 -7.74 -22.10 4.54
CA GLY A 185 -6.79 -22.23 3.44
C GLY A 185 -5.97 -20.98 3.18
N GLY A 186 -6.39 -19.82 3.69
CA GLY A 186 -5.66 -18.56 3.77
C GLY A 186 -4.93 -18.15 2.49
N ARG A 187 -3.95 -17.30 2.65
CA ARG A 187 -3.04 -16.83 1.58
C ARG A 187 -1.60 -17.13 1.98
N PRO A 188 -1.26 -18.44 2.09
CA PRO A 188 -0.02 -18.87 2.73
C PRO A 188 1.22 -18.30 2.02
N ARG A 189 1.15 -18.09 0.71
CA ARG A 189 2.27 -17.53 -0.06
C ARG A 189 2.44 -16.04 0.20
N ALA A 190 1.36 -15.25 0.21
CA ALA A 190 1.42 -13.82 0.55
C ALA A 190 1.89 -13.60 1.99
N ALA A 191 1.40 -14.40 2.95
CA ALA A 191 1.86 -14.37 4.33
C ALA A 191 3.35 -14.74 4.45
N LYS A 192 3.80 -15.78 3.73
CA LYS A 192 5.21 -16.16 3.67
C LYS A 192 6.07 -15.06 3.04
N ALA A 193 5.64 -14.47 1.93
CA ALA A 193 6.34 -13.34 1.29
C ALA A 193 6.47 -12.16 2.25
N PHE A 194 5.37 -11.77 2.90
CA PHE A 194 5.39 -10.70 3.89
C PHE A 194 6.33 -11.01 5.07
N ASN A 195 6.35 -12.25 5.56
CA ASN A 195 7.21 -12.65 6.66
C ASN A 195 8.70 -12.57 6.32
N THR A 196 9.09 -12.61 5.05
CA THR A 196 10.48 -12.34 4.65
C THR A 196 10.84 -10.86 4.77
N LEU A 197 9.86 -9.97 4.70
CA LEU A 197 10.04 -8.52 4.88
C LEU A 197 10.12 -8.12 6.36
N VAL A 198 9.53 -8.94 7.26
CA VAL A 198 9.49 -8.69 8.70
C VAL A 198 10.17 -9.85 9.43
N PRO A 199 11.51 -9.90 9.49
CA PRO A 199 12.23 -10.96 10.18
C PRO A 199 12.03 -10.90 11.70
N LEU A 200 12.27 -12.03 12.39
CA LEU A 200 12.20 -12.11 13.86
C LEU A 200 13.19 -11.17 14.54
N MET A 201 14.39 -11.11 13.99
CA MET A 201 15.50 -10.29 14.51
C MET A 201 15.95 -9.31 13.45
N GLY A 202 16.52 -8.20 13.89
CA GLY A 202 17.00 -7.13 13.00
C GLY A 202 15.91 -6.17 12.50
N GLY A 203 16.23 -5.34 11.52
CA GLY A 203 15.31 -4.38 10.90
C GLY A 203 14.32 -5.06 9.95
N VAL A 204 13.18 -4.41 9.70
CA VAL A 204 12.31 -4.80 8.60
C VAL A 204 12.97 -4.44 7.26
N PHE A 205 12.52 -5.09 6.18
CA PHE A 205 13.00 -4.78 4.84
C PHE A 205 12.71 -3.32 4.48
N HIS A 206 13.73 -2.59 3.98
CA HIS A 206 13.61 -1.18 3.62
C HIS A 206 14.57 -0.77 2.49
N ARG A 207 14.31 0.41 1.92
CA ARG A 207 15.11 1.12 0.92
C ARG A 207 15.63 2.48 1.42
N GLY A 208 15.75 2.65 2.72
CA GLY A 208 16.13 3.93 3.35
C GLY A 208 17.37 4.57 2.74
N GLU A 209 18.39 3.78 2.36
CA GLU A 209 19.61 4.29 1.73
C GLU A 209 19.41 4.76 0.29
N GLN A 210 18.35 4.30 -0.38
CA GLN A 210 18.05 4.62 -1.78
C GLN A 210 17.06 5.79 -1.93
N LEU A 211 16.54 6.35 -0.84
CA LEU A 211 15.52 7.41 -0.88
C LEU A 211 15.99 8.64 -1.66
N ALA A 212 17.27 8.99 -1.59
CA ALA A 212 17.86 10.09 -2.37
C ALA A 212 17.81 9.86 -3.90
N SER A 213 17.58 8.63 -4.35
CA SER A 213 17.44 8.28 -5.77
C SER A 213 16.02 8.49 -6.30
N VAL A 214 15.04 8.66 -5.43
CA VAL A 214 13.64 8.96 -5.80
C VAL A 214 13.56 10.41 -6.26
N LYS A 215 13.37 10.64 -7.55
CA LYS A 215 13.36 11.99 -8.17
C LYS A 215 11.96 12.58 -8.31
N GLN A 216 10.95 11.75 -8.15
CA GLN A 216 9.55 12.15 -8.23
C GLN A 216 9.16 12.99 -7.00
N PRO A 217 8.23 13.95 -7.13
CA PRO A 217 7.56 14.54 -5.99
C PRO A 217 6.91 13.45 -5.10
N VAL A 218 7.14 13.54 -3.79
CA VAL A 218 6.63 12.58 -2.82
C VAL A 218 5.73 13.27 -1.79
N LEU A 219 4.54 12.74 -1.56
CA LEU A 219 3.71 13.07 -0.42
C LEU A 219 3.79 11.91 0.60
N LEU A 220 4.35 12.20 1.76
CA LEU A 220 4.29 11.32 2.93
C LEU A 220 3.06 11.70 3.74
N VAL A 221 2.16 10.74 4.00
CA VAL A 221 1.00 10.91 4.88
C VAL A 221 1.19 9.98 6.07
N TRP A 222 1.16 10.52 7.30
CA TRP A 222 1.48 9.70 8.46
C TRP A 222 0.58 9.98 9.65
N GLY A 223 0.12 8.88 10.30
CA GLY A 223 -0.63 8.95 11.54
C GLY A 223 0.25 9.38 12.71
N GLU A 224 -0.21 10.34 13.53
CA GLU A 224 0.50 10.75 14.75
C GLU A 224 0.39 9.73 15.88
N LYS A 225 -0.67 8.89 15.83
CA LYS A 225 -0.91 7.79 16.77
C LYS A 225 -0.57 6.43 16.18
N GLU A 226 0.31 6.43 15.17
CA GLU A 226 0.78 5.24 14.49
C GLU A 226 1.52 4.30 15.46
N ASP A 227 1.05 3.08 15.58
CA ASP A 227 1.55 2.07 16.51
C ASP A 227 2.27 0.89 15.83
N THR A 228 2.36 0.92 14.49
CA THR A 228 3.03 -0.11 13.69
C THR A 228 4.38 0.36 13.16
N LEU A 229 4.39 1.50 12.46
CA LEU A 229 5.56 2.12 11.83
C LEU A 229 5.76 3.52 12.41
N PRO A 230 6.75 3.75 13.27
CA PRO A 230 6.90 5.01 13.99
C PRO A 230 6.94 6.23 13.06
N VAL A 231 6.30 7.33 13.46
CA VAL A 231 6.27 8.60 12.69
C VAL A 231 7.67 9.16 12.41
N SER A 232 8.66 8.81 13.23
CA SER A 232 10.07 9.13 12.99
C SER A 232 10.58 8.65 11.63
N LEU A 233 10.06 7.53 11.12
CA LEU A 233 10.38 7.04 9.76
C LEU A 233 10.03 8.06 8.69
N ALA A 234 8.83 8.65 8.75
CA ALA A 234 8.40 9.67 7.80
C ALA A 234 9.23 10.95 7.93
N VAL A 235 9.54 11.36 9.17
CA VAL A 235 10.38 12.54 9.43
C VAL A 235 11.78 12.33 8.87
N GLU A 236 12.42 11.18 9.10
CA GLU A 236 13.74 10.90 8.55
C GLU A 236 13.72 10.70 7.03
N ALA A 237 12.68 10.05 6.49
CA ALA A 237 12.53 9.90 5.05
C ALA A 237 12.33 11.25 4.35
N SER A 238 11.58 12.19 4.93
CA SER A 238 11.37 13.51 4.36
C SER A 238 12.64 14.35 4.23
N LYS A 239 13.66 14.07 5.03
CA LYS A 239 14.98 14.72 4.94
C LYS A 239 15.86 14.13 3.84
N ARG A 240 15.60 12.90 3.43
CA ARG A 240 16.39 12.15 2.43
C ARG A 240 15.78 12.19 1.03
N LEU A 241 14.46 12.31 0.93
CA LEU A 241 13.74 12.45 -0.32
C LEU A 241 13.90 13.87 -0.86
N PRO A 242 14.36 14.09 -2.10
CA PRO A 242 14.64 15.42 -2.64
C PRO A 242 13.42 16.35 -2.70
N GLU A 243 12.26 15.80 -3.04
CA GLU A 243 11.01 16.56 -3.22
C GLU A 243 9.89 15.97 -2.36
N ALA A 244 10.07 15.94 -1.04
CA ALA A 244 9.09 15.39 -0.12
C ALA A 244 8.27 16.48 0.58
N ARG A 245 6.96 16.23 0.67
CA ARG A 245 6.04 16.94 1.58
C ARG A 245 5.54 15.93 2.62
N LEU A 246 5.52 16.32 3.89
CA LEU A 246 5.03 15.49 5.00
C LEU A 246 3.71 16.06 5.55
N LEU A 247 2.64 15.27 5.47
CA LEU A 247 1.37 15.52 6.11
C LEU A 247 1.22 14.59 7.32
N ARG A 248 1.22 15.16 8.51
CA ARG A 248 0.91 14.43 9.74
C ARG A 248 -0.57 14.58 10.07
N VAL A 249 -1.20 13.47 10.43
CA VAL A 249 -2.65 13.38 10.68
C VAL A 249 -2.91 12.78 12.04
N VAL A 250 -3.82 13.35 12.82
CA VAL A 250 -4.24 12.78 14.11
C VAL A 250 -5.06 11.51 13.85
N ALA A 251 -4.37 10.41 13.58
CA ALA A 251 -4.89 9.09 13.22
C ALA A 251 -3.89 8.00 13.61
N GLY A 252 -4.31 6.74 13.58
CA GLY A 252 -3.46 5.55 13.69
C GLY A 252 -2.88 5.13 12.35
N HIS A 253 -2.72 3.79 12.14
CA HIS A 253 -2.07 3.19 10.97
C HIS A 253 -2.83 3.35 9.63
N SER A 254 -4.05 3.89 9.64
CA SER A 254 -4.83 4.05 8.42
C SER A 254 -5.44 5.45 8.30
N PRO A 255 -4.64 6.55 8.26
CA PRO A 255 -5.13 7.91 8.26
C PRO A 255 -6.09 8.20 7.10
N HIS A 256 -5.92 7.55 5.97
CA HIS A 256 -6.81 7.65 4.81
C HIS A 256 -8.21 7.05 5.05
N LEU A 257 -8.35 6.12 5.99
CA LEU A 257 -9.64 5.54 6.41
C LEU A 257 -10.22 6.23 7.63
N GLU A 258 -9.36 6.65 8.56
CA GLU A 258 -9.73 7.28 9.81
C GLU A 258 -10.10 8.76 9.65
N ARG A 259 -9.38 9.47 8.79
CA ARG A 259 -9.53 10.92 8.56
C ARG A 259 -9.55 11.23 7.05
N PRO A 260 -10.48 10.60 6.28
CA PRO A 260 -10.57 10.81 4.83
C PRO A 260 -10.83 12.28 4.47
N GLU A 261 -11.49 13.05 5.34
CA GLU A 261 -11.74 14.48 5.16
C GLU A 261 -10.47 15.34 5.19
N VAL A 262 -9.38 14.83 5.76
CA VAL A 262 -8.05 15.48 5.76
C VAL A 262 -7.20 14.95 4.61
N VAL A 263 -7.13 13.61 4.47
CA VAL A 263 -6.19 12.97 3.54
C VAL A 263 -6.62 13.10 2.08
N LEU A 264 -7.93 12.95 1.78
CA LEU A 264 -8.39 12.98 0.39
C LEU A 264 -8.22 14.35 -0.29
N PRO A 265 -8.53 15.50 0.35
CA PRO A 265 -8.23 16.81 -0.24
C PRO A 265 -6.74 17.04 -0.45
N ALA A 266 -5.88 16.67 0.49
CA ALA A 266 -4.44 16.82 0.39
C ALA A 266 -3.86 15.94 -0.75
N LEU A 267 -4.32 14.69 -0.85
CA LEU A 267 -3.98 13.79 -1.95
C LEU A 267 -4.39 14.39 -3.29
N LYS A 268 -5.63 14.88 -3.40
CA LYS A 268 -6.15 15.47 -4.63
C LYS A 268 -5.32 16.68 -5.05
N ALA A 269 -5.06 17.62 -4.13
CA ALA A 269 -4.23 18.79 -4.39
C ALA A 269 -2.82 18.40 -4.86
N PHE A 270 -2.19 17.41 -4.20
CA PHE A 270 -0.88 16.90 -4.59
C PHE A 270 -0.88 16.26 -5.98
N LEU A 271 -1.93 15.55 -6.37
CA LEU A 271 -2.05 14.95 -7.69
C LEU A 271 -2.31 15.99 -8.80
N GLU A 272 -2.92 17.13 -8.48
CA GLU A 272 -3.25 18.23 -9.39
C GLU A 272 -2.13 19.29 -9.49
N ASP A 273 -1.19 19.29 -8.53
CA ASP A 273 -0.07 20.23 -8.49
C ASP A 273 0.85 20.00 -9.71
N VAL A 274 0.77 20.88 -10.69
CA VAL A 274 1.63 20.83 -11.88
C VAL A 274 2.98 21.38 -11.45
N PRO A 275 4.11 20.62 -11.56
CA PRO A 275 5.41 21.23 -11.34
C PRO A 275 5.56 22.40 -12.31
N GLU A 276 5.90 23.59 -11.79
CA GLU A 276 6.38 24.65 -12.67
C GLU A 276 7.50 24.03 -13.53
N LYS A 277 7.27 23.97 -14.85
CA LYS A 277 8.33 23.61 -15.77
C LYS A 277 9.42 24.65 -15.56
N THR A 278 10.50 24.25 -14.87
CA THR A 278 11.73 25.06 -14.95
C THR A 278 12.02 25.21 -16.43
N ALA A 279 11.85 26.41 -16.91
CA ALA A 279 12.20 26.76 -18.29
C ALA A 279 13.70 26.43 -18.49
N PRO A 280 14.09 25.96 -19.67
CA PRO A 280 15.45 25.56 -19.98
C PRO A 280 16.44 26.69 -19.83
#